data_1da97f77e01b46354a04dd34f50e1780
#
_entry.id   1da97f77e01b46354a04dd34f50e1780
#
_cell.length_a   1.000
_cell.length_b   1.000
_cell.length_c   1.000
_cell.angle_alpha   90.00
_cell.angle_beta   90.00
_cell.angle_gamma   90.00
#
_symmetry.space_group_name_H-M   'P 1'
#
loop_
_entity.id
_entity.type
_entity.pdbx_description
1 polymer ?
#
loop_
_entity_poly.entity_id
_entity_poly.type
_entity_poly.pdbx_seq_one_letter_code
_entity_poly.pdbx_strand_id
1 'polypeptide(L)'
;LDDYSRYVIGWKLCGNMRAEDVTDTLDIALAASGCDSAKVLHKPRLLSDNGSSYIAGDLAEYLEDKGMKHVRGAPMHPQTQGKIERWHQTLKNRILLENYFFEGELEAAIAAFIDHYNNHRYHESIGNLTPADVYFGRGETILAERRRIKQKTIQNRRLNHQRQAA
;
A
#
# COMPACT_ATOMS: atom_id res chain seq x y z
N LEU A 1 4.96 -0.32 -1.37
CA LEU A 1 3.63 0.28 -1.23
C LEU A 1 3.15 0.81 -2.59
N ASP A 2 1.98 0.39 -3.07
CA ASP A 2 1.35 0.99 -4.25
C ASP A 2 0.83 2.40 -3.93
N ASP A 3 1.23 3.37 -4.74
CA ASP A 3 0.90 4.79 -4.48
C ASP A 3 -0.58 5.11 -4.65
N TYR A 4 -1.29 4.40 -5.51
CA TYR A 4 -2.71 4.62 -5.76
C TYR A 4 -3.59 3.96 -4.68
N SER A 5 -3.46 2.66 -4.51
CA SER A 5 -4.31 1.87 -3.60
C SER A 5 -3.86 1.88 -2.15
N ARG A 6 -2.62 2.24 -1.85
CA ARG A 6 -1.95 2.07 -0.54
C ARG A 6 -1.63 0.61 -0.21
N TYR A 7 -1.82 -0.31 -1.12
CA TYR A 7 -1.56 -1.72 -0.91
C TYR A 7 -0.06 -2.00 -0.74
N VAL A 8 0.30 -2.74 0.30
CA VAL A 8 1.68 -3.22 0.49
C VAL A 8 1.85 -4.46 -0.36
N ILE A 9 2.53 -4.32 -1.51
CA ILE A 9 2.70 -5.39 -2.50
C ILE A 9 3.73 -6.41 -2.04
N GLY A 10 4.86 -5.93 -1.51
CA GLY A 10 5.95 -6.75 -1.00
C GLY A 10 6.68 -6.04 0.12
N TRP A 11 7.31 -6.81 0.98
CA TRP A 11 8.10 -6.33 2.10
C TRP A 11 9.15 -7.36 2.49
N LYS A 12 10.20 -6.92 3.13
CA LYS A 12 11.27 -7.75 3.68
C LYS A 12 11.78 -7.11 4.97
N LEU A 13 11.98 -7.90 6.02
CA LEU A 13 12.68 -7.47 7.21
C LEU A 13 14.18 -7.67 6.97
N CYS A 14 14.97 -6.62 7.16
CA CYS A 14 16.40 -6.64 6.91
C CYS A 14 17.15 -6.10 8.13
N GLY A 15 18.29 -6.69 8.46
CA GLY A 15 19.18 -6.19 9.51
C GLY A 15 19.96 -4.94 9.13
N ASN A 16 20.00 -4.62 7.83
CA ASN A 16 20.71 -3.46 7.26
C ASN A 16 19.87 -2.83 6.14
N MET A 17 20.35 -1.70 5.58
CA MET A 17 19.76 -1.04 4.39
C MET A 17 20.82 -1.01 3.28
N ARG A 18 20.98 -2.12 2.55
CA ARG A 18 21.85 -2.21 1.38
C ARG A 18 21.05 -2.13 0.08
N ALA A 19 21.72 -1.85 -1.04
CA ALA A 19 21.07 -1.87 -2.35
C ALA A 19 20.47 -3.25 -2.68
N GLU A 20 21.14 -4.34 -2.29
CA GLU A 20 20.64 -5.71 -2.42
C GLU A 20 19.31 -5.94 -1.69
N ASP A 21 19.13 -5.38 -0.50
CA ASP A 21 17.85 -5.49 0.23
C ASP A 21 16.70 -4.79 -0.49
N VAL A 22 17.02 -3.72 -1.21
CA VAL A 22 16.04 -3.01 -2.04
C VAL A 22 15.68 -3.84 -3.27
N THR A 23 16.67 -4.40 -3.98
CA THR A 23 16.42 -5.23 -5.18
C THR A 23 15.66 -6.51 -4.84
N ASP A 24 16.00 -7.18 -3.74
CA ASP A 24 15.25 -8.35 -3.25
C ASP A 24 13.79 -8.01 -2.94
N THR A 25 13.57 -6.87 -2.28
CA THR A 25 12.18 -6.42 -1.98
C THR A 25 11.41 -6.08 -3.26
N LEU A 26 12.08 -5.55 -4.28
CA LEU A 26 11.48 -5.28 -5.58
C LEU A 26 11.16 -6.58 -6.34
N ASP A 27 12.03 -7.60 -6.29
CA ASP A 27 11.74 -8.90 -6.89
C ASP A 27 10.51 -9.56 -6.24
N ILE A 28 10.40 -9.53 -4.90
CA ILE A 28 9.20 -9.98 -4.18
C ILE A 28 7.96 -9.22 -4.67
N ALA A 29 8.04 -7.90 -4.79
CA ALA A 29 6.91 -7.07 -5.21
C ALA A 29 6.53 -7.30 -6.68
N LEU A 30 7.49 -7.47 -7.57
CA LEU A 30 7.27 -7.75 -8.99
C LEU A 30 6.61 -9.12 -9.17
N ALA A 31 7.09 -10.14 -8.47
CA ALA A 31 6.50 -11.48 -8.50
C ALA A 31 5.07 -11.47 -7.96
N ALA A 32 4.83 -10.83 -6.80
CA ALA A 32 3.52 -10.75 -6.17
C ALA A 32 2.49 -9.97 -7.02
N SER A 33 2.94 -8.98 -7.79
CA SER A 33 2.07 -8.20 -8.69
C SER A 33 1.93 -8.81 -10.10
N GLY A 34 2.72 -9.83 -10.45
CA GLY A 34 2.82 -10.38 -11.79
C GLY A 34 3.49 -9.43 -12.80
N CYS A 35 4.11 -8.34 -12.32
CA CYS A 35 4.78 -7.37 -13.17
C CYS A 35 6.16 -7.84 -13.67
N ASP A 36 6.68 -8.95 -13.17
CA ASP A 36 7.88 -9.64 -13.69
C ASP A 36 7.62 -10.32 -15.04
N SER A 37 6.38 -10.63 -15.34
CA SER A 37 6.00 -11.28 -16.60
C SER A 37 6.42 -10.47 -17.83
N ALA A 38 6.99 -11.16 -18.84
CA ALA A 38 7.34 -10.59 -20.14
C ALA A 38 6.17 -10.00 -20.91
N LYS A 39 4.92 -10.38 -20.57
CA LYS A 39 3.69 -9.87 -21.20
C LYS A 39 3.30 -8.48 -20.71
N VAL A 40 3.88 -7.98 -19.62
CA VAL A 40 3.57 -6.66 -19.06
C VAL A 40 4.36 -5.60 -19.81
N LEU A 41 3.67 -4.84 -20.67
CA LEU A 41 4.26 -3.79 -21.51
C LEU A 41 4.66 -2.55 -20.70
N HIS A 42 3.89 -2.21 -19.66
CA HIS A 42 4.13 -1.03 -18.84
C HIS A 42 4.56 -1.47 -17.44
N LYS A 43 5.86 -1.46 -17.23
CA LYS A 43 6.42 -1.74 -15.92
C LYS A 43 6.13 -0.59 -14.93
N PRO A 44 5.95 -0.90 -13.63
CA PRO A 44 5.76 0.14 -12.62
C PRO A 44 7.00 1.04 -12.50
N ARG A 45 6.81 2.21 -11.92
CA ARG A 45 7.91 3.13 -11.59
C ARG A 45 8.24 2.99 -10.11
N LEU A 46 9.53 2.89 -9.80
CA LEU A 46 9.97 3.00 -8.42
C LEU A 46 9.98 4.47 -8.01
N LEU A 47 9.27 4.78 -6.93
CA LEU A 47 9.33 6.08 -6.26
C LEU A 47 10.09 5.91 -4.95
N SER A 48 11.19 6.62 -4.77
CA SER A 48 12.01 6.57 -3.55
C SER A 48 12.43 7.96 -3.08
N ASP A 49 13.01 8.02 -1.89
CA ASP A 49 13.80 9.16 -1.43
C ASP A 49 15.21 9.15 -2.05
N ASN A 50 16.10 9.99 -1.50
CA ASN A 50 17.50 10.08 -1.90
C ASN A 50 18.43 9.35 -0.91
N GLY A 51 17.93 8.32 -0.22
CA GLY A 51 18.73 7.48 0.66
C GLY A 51 19.88 6.78 -0.10
N SER A 52 20.96 6.47 0.60
CA SER A 52 22.18 5.90 0.00
C SER A 52 21.91 4.62 -0.81
N SER A 53 21.03 3.76 -0.33
CA SER A 53 20.62 2.52 -1.01
C SER A 53 19.91 2.75 -2.35
N TYR A 54 19.25 3.91 -2.50
CA TYR A 54 18.53 4.28 -3.72
C TYR A 54 19.37 5.09 -4.72
N ILE A 55 20.59 5.50 -4.30
CA ILE A 55 21.52 6.25 -5.17
C ILE A 55 22.58 5.30 -5.76
N ALA A 56 22.72 4.09 -5.20
CA ALA A 56 23.73 3.11 -5.62
C ALA A 56 23.58 2.75 -7.10
N GLY A 57 24.71 2.63 -7.80
CA GLY A 57 24.76 2.27 -9.22
C GLY A 57 24.10 0.93 -9.50
N ASP A 58 24.28 -0.05 -8.61
CA ASP A 58 23.72 -1.40 -8.72
C ASP A 58 22.18 -1.39 -8.83
N LEU A 59 21.51 -0.49 -8.09
CA LEU A 59 20.05 -0.34 -8.21
C LEU A 59 19.64 0.25 -9.56
N ALA A 60 20.43 1.18 -10.11
CA ALA A 60 20.15 1.78 -11.41
C ALA A 60 20.24 0.73 -12.52
N GLU A 61 21.30 -0.10 -12.52
CA GLU A 61 21.48 -1.21 -13.46
C GLU A 61 20.36 -2.24 -13.33
N TYR A 62 19.99 -2.61 -12.12
CA TYR A 62 18.87 -3.51 -11.86
C TYR A 62 17.55 -2.99 -12.45
N LEU A 63 17.24 -1.70 -12.23
CA LEU A 63 16.00 -1.10 -12.73
C LEU A 63 15.97 -1.02 -14.26
N GLU A 64 17.12 -0.75 -14.88
CA GLU A 64 17.26 -0.74 -16.34
C GLU A 64 17.03 -2.15 -16.91
N ASP A 65 17.63 -3.19 -16.32
CA ASP A 65 17.43 -4.59 -16.71
C ASP A 65 15.97 -5.02 -16.59
N LYS A 66 15.27 -4.60 -15.54
CA LYS A 66 13.82 -4.85 -15.35
C LYS A 66 12.91 -3.96 -16.22
N GLY A 67 13.46 -3.00 -16.96
CA GLY A 67 12.70 -2.02 -17.74
C GLY A 67 11.85 -1.07 -16.89
N MET A 68 12.26 -0.83 -15.65
CA MET A 68 11.58 0.04 -14.70
C MET A 68 12.20 1.45 -14.70
N LYS A 69 11.36 2.45 -14.49
CA LYS A 69 11.80 3.84 -14.29
C LYS A 69 11.96 4.15 -12.81
N HIS A 70 13.00 4.88 -12.46
CA HIS A 70 13.20 5.41 -11.12
C HIS A 70 12.79 6.88 -11.06
N VAL A 71 11.93 7.23 -10.11
CA VAL A 71 11.54 8.59 -9.79
C VAL A 71 11.97 8.88 -8.37
N ARG A 72 12.90 9.80 -8.19
CA ARG A 72 13.34 10.26 -6.87
C ARG A 72 12.61 11.53 -6.47
N GLY A 73 12.24 11.63 -5.20
CA GLY A 73 11.65 12.84 -4.65
C GLY A 73 12.61 14.02 -4.81
N ALA A 74 12.11 15.18 -5.23
CA ALA A 74 12.93 16.38 -5.25
C ALA A 74 13.35 16.75 -3.81
N PRO A 75 14.58 17.24 -3.61
CA PRO A 75 15.00 17.72 -2.30
C PRO A 75 14.00 18.76 -1.77
N MET A 76 13.65 18.66 -0.50
CA MET A 76 12.68 19.54 0.19
C MET A 76 11.22 19.50 -0.30
N HIS A 77 10.81 18.45 -1.03
CA HIS A 77 9.41 18.21 -1.40
C HIS A 77 8.85 16.95 -0.71
N PRO A 78 8.48 17.02 0.59
CA PRO A 78 8.03 15.86 1.38
C PRO A 78 6.69 15.28 0.88
N GLN A 79 5.92 16.01 0.09
CA GLN A 79 4.60 15.58 -0.39
C GLN A 79 4.66 14.29 -1.23
N THR A 80 5.75 14.08 -1.95
CA THR A 80 5.93 12.92 -2.83
C THR A 80 6.05 11.61 -2.05
N GLN A 81 6.55 11.68 -0.81
CA GLN A 81 6.80 10.51 0.06
C GLN A 81 5.81 10.37 1.21
N GLY A 82 4.94 11.35 1.42
CA GLY A 82 4.05 11.42 2.60
C GLY A 82 3.16 10.20 2.80
N LYS A 83 2.91 9.39 1.75
CA LYS A 83 2.13 8.17 1.84
C LYS A 83 2.91 7.03 2.48
N ILE A 84 4.14 6.81 2.02
CA ILE A 84 5.01 5.76 2.57
C ILE A 84 5.49 6.14 3.97
N GLU A 85 5.78 7.41 4.23
CA GLU A 85 6.13 7.91 5.57
C GLU A 85 5.00 7.66 6.57
N ARG A 86 3.76 7.96 6.20
CA ARG A 86 2.59 7.72 7.04
C ARG A 86 2.36 6.22 7.29
N TRP A 87 2.63 5.38 6.29
CA TRP A 87 2.58 3.94 6.45
C TRP A 87 3.64 3.46 7.44
N HIS A 88 4.90 3.90 7.29
CA HIS A 88 5.98 3.58 8.24
C HIS A 88 5.65 4.05 9.66
N GLN A 89 5.11 5.25 9.82
CA GLN A 89 4.69 5.75 11.13
C GLN A 89 3.59 4.86 11.74
N THR A 90 2.63 4.43 10.93
CA THR A 90 1.54 3.55 11.38
C THR A 90 2.08 2.18 11.79
N LEU A 91 3.00 1.60 11.03
CA LEU A 91 3.69 0.35 11.36
C LEU A 91 4.47 0.49 12.66
N LYS A 92 5.33 1.51 12.77
CA LYS A 92 6.12 1.77 13.97
C LYS A 92 5.25 1.92 15.22
N ASN A 93 4.18 2.69 15.14
CA ASN A 93 3.27 2.90 16.26
C ASN A 93 2.60 1.59 16.74
N ARG A 94 2.47 0.59 15.88
CA ARG A 94 1.90 -0.73 16.26
C ARG A 94 2.99 -1.68 16.78
N ILE A 95 4.09 -1.79 16.04
CA ILE A 95 5.15 -2.75 16.34
C ILE A 95 5.93 -2.36 17.61
N LEU A 96 6.18 -1.08 17.84
CA LEU A 96 6.92 -0.62 19.01
C LEU A 96 6.13 -0.67 20.34
N LEU A 97 4.87 -1.11 20.32
CA LEU A 97 4.09 -1.32 21.54
C LEU A 97 4.44 -2.63 22.27
N GLU A 98 5.11 -3.54 21.59
CA GLU A 98 5.45 -4.86 22.10
C GLU A 98 6.97 -5.07 22.07
N ASN A 99 7.48 -5.96 22.91
CA ASN A 99 8.87 -6.39 22.90
C ASN A 99 8.97 -7.72 22.17
N TYR A 100 9.92 -7.85 21.28
CA TYR A 100 10.19 -9.07 20.51
C TYR A 100 11.57 -9.60 20.93
N PHE A 101 11.62 -10.86 21.33
CA PHE A 101 12.86 -11.51 21.76
C PHE A 101 13.57 -12.23 20.61
N PHE A 102 12.79 -12.62 19.60
CA PHE A 102 13.31 -13.32 18.43
C PHE A 102 12.89 -12.59 17.14
N GLU A 103 13.76 -12.61 16.13
CA GLU A 103 13.52 -12.00 14.84
C GLU A 103 12.23 -12.56 14.17
N GLY A 104 12.00 -13.85 14.28
CA GLY A 104 10.78 -14.48 13.74
C GLY A 104 9.49 -14.02 14.40
N GLU A 105 9.50 -13.60 15.68
CA GLU A 105 8.33 -13.00 16.33
C GLU A 105 8.03 -11.62 15.74
N LEU A 106 9.06 -10.82 15.53
CA LEU A 106 8.93 -9.52 14.90
C LEU A 106 8.42 -9.64 13.46
N GLU A 107 8.96 -10.58 12.69
CA GLU A 107 8.55 -10.84 11.32
C GLU A 107 7.08 -11.27 11.26
N ALA A 108 6.65 -12.18 12.13
CA ALA A 108 5.26 -12.61 12.22
C ALA A 108 4.31 -11.45 12.59
N ALA A 109 4.72 -10.58 13.51
CA ALA A 109 3.94 -9.41 13.91
C ALA A 109 3.81 -8.40 12.74
N ILE A 110 4.87 -8.17 11.98
CA ILE A 110 4.85 -7.34 10.78
C ILE A 110 3.95 -7.96 9.72
N ALA A 111 4.03 -9.26 9.47
CA ALA A 111 3.18 -9.97 8.52
C ALA A 111 1.69 -9.82 8.87
N ALA A 112 1.33 -10.05 10.13
CA ALA A 112 -0.04 -9.89 10.62
C ALA A 112 -0.53 -8.44 10.51
N PHE A 113 0.33 -7.46 10.80
CA PHE A 113 0.00 -6.05 10.61
C PHE A 113 -0.27 -5.72 9.15
N ILE A 114 0.56 -6.20 8.22
CA ILE A 114 0.40 -5.93 6.79
C ILE A 114 -0.86 -6.57 6.25
N ASP A 115 -1.17 -7.79 6.66
CA ASP A 115 -2.42 -8.45 6.30
C ASP A 115 -3.64 -7.62 6.76
N HIS A 116 -3.65 -7.23 8.03
CA HIS A 116 -4.70 -6.35 8.56
C HIS A 116 -4.76 -5.01 7.82
N TYR A 117 -3.62 -4.38 7.55
CA TYR A 117 -3.54 -3.11 6.84
C TYR A 117 -4.11 -3.20 5.43
N ASN A 118 -3.75 -4.24 4.70
CA ASN A 118 -4.19 -4.44 3.33
C ASN A 118 -5.68 -4.81 3.23
N ASN A 119 -6.16 -5.70 4.10
CA ASN A 119 -7.44 -6.37 3.93
C ASN A 119 -8.55 -5.86 4.86
N HIS A 120 -8.21 -5.22 5.98
CA HIS A 120 -9.19 -4.88 7.01
C HIS A 120 -9.22 -3.39 7.37
N ARG A 121 -8.14 -2.66 7.14
CA ARG A 121 -8.08 -1.24 7.47
C ARG A 121 -8.71 -0.38 6.38
N TYR A 122 -9.75 0.36 6.75
CA TYR A 122 -10.36 1.36 5.87
C TYR A 122 -9.56 2.66 5.84
N HIS A 123 -9.45 3.26 4.65
CA HIS A 123 -8.75 4.53 4.44
C HIS A 123 -9.69 5.58 3.87
N GLU A 124 -9.83 6.69 4.57
CA GLU A 124 -10.68 7.80 4.16
C GLU A 124 -10.25 8.36 2.78
N SER A 125 -8.96 8.48 2.55
CA SER A 125 -8.38 9.02 1.31
C SER A 125 -8.69 8.21 0.05
N ILE A 126 -9.16 6.97 0.19
CA ILE A 126 -9.62 6.11 -0.91
C ILE A 126 -11.09 5.71 -0.75
N GLY A 127 -11.92 6.61 -0.19
CA GLY A 127 -13.36 6.40 -0.06
C GLY A 127 -13.76 5.39 1.01
N ASN A 128 -13.01 5.28 2.10
CA ASN A 128 -13.21 4.27 3.15
C ASN A 128 -13.25 2.83 2.58
N LEU A 129 -12.40 2.56 1.62
CA LEU A 129 -12.12 1.21 1.11
C LEU A 129 -10.87 0.66 1.80
N THR A 130 -10.68 -0.65 1.72
CA THR A 130 -9.40 -1.25 2.07
C THR A 130 -8.40 -1.10 0.92
N PRO A 131 -7.08 -1.08 1.17
CA PRO A 131 -6.09 -1.11 0.11
C PRO A 131 -6.31 -2.24 -0.88
N ALA A 132 -6.64 -3.44 -0.41
CA ALA A 132 -6.93 -4.59 -1.25
C ALA A 132 -8.14 -4.38 -2.17
N ASP A 133 -9.21 -3.72 -1.70
CA ASP A 133 -10.37 -3.43 -2.53
C ASP A 133 -10.04 -2.55 -3.73
N VAL A 134 -9.15 -1.58 -3.50
CA VAL A 134 -8.70 -0.67 -4.56
C VAL A 134 -7.70 -1.37 -5.48
N TYR A 135 -6.71 -2.07 -4.92
CA TYR A 135 -5.67 -2.74 -5.68
C TYR A 135 -6.21 -3.80 -6.63
N PHE A 136 -7.19 -4.59 -6.17
CA PHE A 136 -7.84 -5.63 -6.99
C PHE A 136 -9.05 -5.14 -7.78
N GLY A 137 -9.27 -3.82 -7.88
CA GLY A 137 -10.31 -3.23 -8.72
C GLY A 137 -11.75 -3.41 -8.24
N ARG A 138 -11.98 -3.78 -6.96
CA ARG A 138 -13.31 -3.98 -6.37
C ARG A 138 -13.97 -2.67 -5.90
N GLY A 139 -13.19 -1.60 -5.80
CA GLY A 139 -13.59 -0.37 -5.14
C GLY A 139 -14.85 0.26 -5.71
N GLU A 140 -14.97 0.40 -7.02
CA GLU A 140 -16.14 1.03 -7.65
C GLU A 140 -17.44 0.26 -7.38
N THR A 141 -17.39 -1.07 -7.44
CA THR A 141 -18.55 -1.93 -7.15
C THR A 141 -19.01 -1.75 -5.70
N ILE A 142 -18.08 -1.73 -4.75
CA ILE A 142 -18.38 -1.52 -3.33
C ILE A 142 -18.99 -0.13 -3.10
N LEU A 143 -18.42 0.90 -3.70
CA LEU A 143 -18.94 2.27 -3.57
C LEU A 143 -20.32 2.44 -4.21
N ALA A 144 -20.57 1.80 -5.34
CA ALA A 144 -21.89 1.79 -5.98
C ALA A 144 -22.94 1.15 -5.08
N GLU A 145 -22.62 -0.01 -4.50
CA GLU A 145 -23.53 -0.71 -3.58
C GLU A 145 -23.80 0.11 -2.30
N ARG A 146 -22.78 0.72 -1.73
CA ARG A 146 -22.93 1.63 -0.57
C ARG A 146 -23.87 2.81 -0.90
N ARG A 147 -23.76 3.39 -2.11
CA ARG A 147 -24.66 4.45 -2.57
C ARG A 147 -26.11 3.95 -2.68
N ARG A 148 -26.31 2.77 -3.26
CA ARG A 148 -27.62 2.12 -3.37
C ARG A 148 -28.28 1.89 -2.01
N ILE A 149 -27.53 1.31 -1.07
CA ILE A 149 -28.00 1.07 0.30
C ILE A 149 -28.35 2.38 1.00
N LYS A 150 -27.50 3.40 0.88
CA LYS A 150 -27.76 4.73 1.47
C LYS A 150 -29.05 5.35 0.94
N GLN A 151 -29.25 5.31 -0.38
CA GLN A 151 -30.48 5.84 -1.02
C GLN A 151 -31.73 5.11 -0.51
N LYS A 152 -31.70 3.77 -0.51
CA LYS A 152 -32.80 2.95 0.00
C LYS A 152 -33.10 3.24 1.48
N THR A 153 -32.08 3.38 2.30
CA THR A 153 -32.23 3.72 3.72
C THR A 153 -32.89 5.09 3.91
N ILE A 154 -32.47 6.10 3.14
CA ILE A 154 -33.06 7.45 3.20
C ILE A 154 -34.52 7.41 2.75
N GLN A 155 -34.87 6.70 1.69
CA GLN A 155 -36.24 6.55 1.20
C GLN A 155 -37.12 5.87 2.26
N ASN A 156 -36.67 4.77 2.84
CA ASN A 156 -37.39 4.07 3.89
C ASN A 156 -37.66 4.95 5.14
N ARG A 157 -36.64 5.73 5.55
CA ARG A 157 -36.80 6.69 6.67
C ARG A 157 -37.85 7.75 6.37
N ARG A 158 -37.85 8.31 5.14
CA ARG A 158 -38.85 9.29 4.71
C ARG A 158 -40.29 8.70 4.72
N LEU A 159 -40.44 7.51 4.17
CA LEU A 159 -41.73 6.81 4.15
C LEU A 159 -42.23 6.51 5.57
N ASN A 160 -41.38 6.04 6.46
CA ASN A 160 -41.75 5.78 7.86
C ASN A 160 -42.15 7.06 8.59
N HIS A 161 -41.42 8.15 8.36
CA HIS A 161 -41.79 9.44 8.95
C HIS A 161 -43.16 9.93 8.45
N GLN A 162 -43.45 9.82 7.16
CA GLN A 162 -44.76 10.18 6.60
C GLN A 162 -45.88 9.34 7.17
N ARG A 163 -45.67 8.03 7.38
CA ARG A 163 -46.67 7.12 7.98
C ARG A 163 -46.94 7.40 9.46
N GLN A 164 -45.98 7.95 10.18
CA GLN A 164 -46.16 8.30 11.60
C GLN A 164 -46.77 9.69 11.79
N ALA A 165 -46.75 10.54 10.76
CA ALA A 165 -47.32 11.89 10.79
C ALA A 165 -48.75 11.95 10.23
N ALA A 166 -49.25 10.86 9.68
CA ALA A 166 -50.62 10.70 9.18
C ALA A 166 -51.47 9.93 10.16
#